data_80cd25a7e88692b66c44c3cc77e84441
#
_entry.id   80cd25a7e88692b66c44c3cc77e84441
#
_cell.length_a   1.000
_cell.length_b   1.000
_cell.length_c   1.000
_cell.angle_alpha   90.00
_cell.angle_beta   90.00
_cell.angle_gamma   90.00
#
_symmetry.space_group_name_H-M   'P 1'
#
loop_
_entity.id
_entity.type
_entity.pdbx_description
1 polymer ?
#
loop_
_entity_poly.entity_id
_entity_poly.type
_entity_poly.pdbx_seq_one_letter_code
_entity_poly.pdbx_strand_id
1 'polypeptide(L)'
;MMRALWSASSGMQAQQLNIDIISNNLANVNTTAFKKNRAEFKDLIYETLRRPDSPDLLPGAAAPVGLQVGHGVRPAATTRDFTVGNLQPTDNPLDVAIEGPGFFMVERPDGSLAFTRDGSFKLSVE
;
A
#
# COMPACT_ATOMS: atom_id res chain seq x y z
N MET A 1 -1.72 20.65 -23.54
CA MET A 1 -3.03 20.69 -22.83
C MET A 1 -3.54 19.27 -22.57
N MET A 2 -3.72 18.44 -23.57
CA MET A 2 -4.24 17.06 -23.40
C MET A 2 -3.39 16.21 -22.43
N ARG A 3 -2.07 16.31 -22.50
CA ARG A 3 -1.15 15.58 -21.59
C ARG A 3 -1.33 15.96 -20.13
N ALA A 4 -1.49 17.25 -19.83
CA ALA A 4 -1.72 17.72 -18.46
C ALA A 4 -3.03 17.16 -17.88
N LEU A 5 -4.07 17.07 -18.70
CA LEU A 5 -5.35 16.49 -18.31
C LEU A 5 -5.24 14.98 -18.04
N TRP A 6 -4.49 14.25 -18.88
CA TRP A 6 -4.22 12.82 -18.64
C TRP A 6 -3.44 12.59 -17.34
N SER A 7 -2.40 13.38 -17.12
CA SER A 7 -1.60 13.31 -15.90
C SER A 7 -2.44 13.63 -14.66
N ALA A 8 -3.26 14.67 -14.73
CA ALA A 8 -4.19 15.03 -13.65
C ALA A 8 -5.24 13.94 -13.40
N SER A 9 -5.80 13.36 -14.46
CA SER A 9 -6.77 12.25 -14.35
C SER A 9 -6.16 11.03 -13.67
N SER A 10 -4.95 10.63 -14.06
CA SER A 10 -4.25 9.51 -13.42
C SER A 10 -3.95 9.78 -11.94
N GLY A 11 -3.59 11.02 -11.60
CA GLY A 11 -3.38 11.45 -10.21
C GLY A 11 -4.66 11.37 -9.37
N MET A 12 -5.78 11.83 -9.93
CA MET A 12 -7.08 11.75 -9.24
C MET A 12 -7.52 10.30 -9.01
N GLN A 13 -7.36 9.42 -10.00
CA GLN A 13 -7.65 7.99 -9.86
C GLN A 13 -6.77 7.32 -8.80
N ALA A 14 -5.49 7.67 -8.75
CA ALA A 14 -4.57 7.18 -7.73
C ALA A 14 -4.99 7.64 -6.33
N GLN A 15 -5.40 8.90 -6.17
CA GLN A 15 -5.88 9.40 -4.88
C GLN A 15 -7.21 8.78 -4.47
N GLN A 16 -8.11 8.51 -5.40
CA GLN A 16 -9.36 7.79 -5.10
C GLN A 16 -9.06 6.39 -4.56
N LEU A 17 -8.20 5.62 -5.22
CA LEU A 17 -7.77 4.32 -4.74
C LEU A 17 -7.13 4.39 -3.34
N ASN A 18 -6.32 5.41 -3.09
CA ASN A 18 -5.70 5.62 -1.78
C ASN A 18 -6.75 5.87 -0.69
N ILE A 19 -7.76 6.70 -0.98
CA ILE A 19 -8.89 6.95 -0.07
C ILE A 19 -9.68 5.67 0.18
N ASP A 20 -9.95 4.85 -0.83
CA ASP A 20 -10.67 3.59 -0.69
C ASP A 20 -9.93 2.62 0.25
N ILE A 21 -8.60 2.53 0.12
CA ILE A 21 -7.76 1.70 0.99
C ILE A 21 -7.77 2.23 2.43
N ILE A 22 -7.63 3.54 2.62
CA ILE A 22 -7.68 4.18 3.94
C ILE A 22 -9.06 3.94 4.60
N SER A 23 -10.13 4.08 3.84
CA SER A 23 -11.49 3.84 4.31
C SER A 23 -11.70 2.40 4.75
N ASN A 24 -11.16 1.43 3.99
CA ASN A 24 -11.18 0.02 4.38
C ASN A 24 -10.36 -0.23 5.66
N ASN A 25 -9.18 0.36 5.78
CA ASN A 25 -8.37 0.26 7.00
C ASN A 25 -9.11 0.84 8.21
N LEU A 26 -9.78 1.99 8.04
CA LEU A 26 -10.55 2.63 9.10
C LEU A 26 -11.77 1.80 9.50
N ALA A 27 -12.49 1.23 8.54
CA ALA A 27 -13.61 0.35 8.82
C ALA A 27 -13.22 -0.88 9.65
N ASN A 28 -11.99 -1.35 9.48
CA ASN A 28 -11.45 -2.51 10.18
C ASN A 28 -10.56 -2.17 11.39
N VAL A 29 -10.58 -0.93 11.87
CA VAL A 29 -9.70 -0.49 12.98
C VAL A 29 -9.93 -1.30 14.27
N ASN A 30 -11.16 -1.77 14.50
CA ASN A 30 -11.54 -2.58 15.66
C ASN A 30 -11.54 -4.10 15.37
N THR A 31 -11.14 -4.52 14.18
CA THR A 31 -11.07 -5.93 13.82
C THR A 31 -9.80 -6.54 14.41
N THR A 32 -9.93 -7.59 15.22
CA THR A 32 -8.82 -8.31 15.83
C THR A 32 -7.88 -8.86 14.75
N ALA A 33 -6.58 -8.69 14.96
CA ALA A 33 -5.52 -9.12 14.04
C ALA A 33 -5.59 -8.56 12.62
N PHE A 34 -6.35 -7.49 12.40
CA PHE A 34 -6.37 -6.83 11.10
C PHE A 34 -4.99 -6.25 10.74
N LYS A 35 -4.57 -6.48 9.52
CA LYS A 35 -3.34 -5.92 8.96
C LYS A 35 -3.68 -4.88 7.90
N LYS A 36 -3.31 -3.62 8.19
CA LYS A 36 -3.59 -2.50 7.27
C LYS A 36 -2.94 -2.70 5.91
N ASN A 37 -3.64 -2.32 4.88
CA ASN A 37 -3.12 -2.27 3.52
C ASN A 37 -2.59 -0.87 3.20
N ARG A 38 -1.57 -0.81 2.37
CA ARG A 38 -1.00 0.43 1.83
C ARG A 38 -0.93 0.33 0.32
N ALA A 39 -1.34 1.39 -0.37
CA ALA A 39 -1.19 1.49 -1.80
C ALA A 39 0.27 1.81 -2.16
N GLU A 40 0.76 1.17 -3.21
CA GLU A 40 2.03 1.49 -3.84
C GLU A 40 1.77 2.01 -5.23
N PHE A 41 2.42 3.12 -5.57
CA PHE A 41 2.28 3.79 -6.84
C PHE A 41 3.61 3.80 -7.57
N LYS A 42 3.55 3.81 -8.89
CA LYS A 42 4.69 4.00 -9.77
C LYS A 42 4.43 5.17 -10.70
N ASP A 43 5.46 5.93 -10.94
CA ASP A 43 5.46 6.96 -11.96
C ASP A 43 5.41 6.34 -13.36
N LEU A 44 4.91 7.12 -14.31
CA LEU A 44 4.94 6.78 -15.72
C LEU A 44 6.18 7.40 -16.38
N ILE A 45 6.41 7.02 -17.64
CA ILE A 45 7.56 7.47 -18.44
C ILE A 45 7.67 9.00 -18.44
N TYR A 46 8.90 9.49 -18.38
CA TYR A 46 9.23 10.90 -18.52
C TYR A 46 9.54 11.23 -19.98
N GLU A 47 8.98 12.31 -20.47
CA GLU A 47 9.37 12.90 -21.73
C GLU A 47 10.46 13.96 -21.50
N THR A 48 11.55 13.83 -22.22
CA THR A 48 12.65 14.79 -22.16
C THR A 48 12.41 15.90 -23.18
N LEU A 49 12.00 17.06 -22.68
CA LEU A 49 11.77 18.25 -23.51
C LEU A 49 13.08 18.94 -23.89
N ARG A 50 14.08 18.88 -23.02
CA ARG A 50 15.42 19.40 -23.27
C ARG A 50 16.46 18.49 -22.61
N ARG A 51 17.47 18.10 -23.38
CA ARG A 51 18.62 17.37 -22.84
C ARG A 51 19.62 18.34 -22.24
N PRO A 52 20.35 17.98 -21.19
CA PRO A 52 21.53 18.71 -20.79
C PRO A 52 22.49 18.74 -21.99
N ASP A 53 23.15 19.83 -22.18
CA ASP A 53 24.17 19.98 -23.25
C ASP A 53 23.60 19.95 -24.69
N SER A 54 22.36 20.41 -24.90
CA SER A 54 21.78 20.54 -26.23
C SER A 54 22.47 21.65 -27.04
N PRO A 55 22.91 21.40 -28.30
CA PRO A 55 23.62 22.38 -29.13
C PRO A 55 22.75 23.57 -29.58
N ASP A 56 21.45 23.57 -29.29
CA ASP A 56 20.51 24.67 -29.61
C ASP A 56 20.71 25.92 -28.74
N LEU A 57 21.60 25.89 -27.78
CA LEU A 57 21.97 27.04 -26.97
C LEU A 57 23.18 27.76 -27.61
N LEU A 58 23.15 29.09 -27.52
CA LEU A 58 24.25 29.97 -27.98
C LEU A 58 25.61 29.44 -27.48
N PRO A 59 26.68 29.52 -28.30
CA PRO A 59 28.00 29.10 -27.90
C PRO A 59 28.40 29.72 -26.54
N GLY A 60 28.60 28.86 -25.55
CA GLY A 60 28.95 29.28 -24.16
C GLY A 60 27.83 29.24 -23.14
N ALA A 61 26.58 28.94 -23.51
CA ALA A 61 25.45 28.79 -22.58
C ALA A 61 25.03 27.32 -22.45
N ALA A 62 25.86 26.49 -21.80
CA ALA A 62 25.47 25.13 -21.45
C ALA A 62 24.43 25.16 -20.32
N ALA A 63 23.23 24.59 -20.55
CA ALA A 63 22.27 24.37 -19.48
C ALA A 63 22.69 23.12 -18.67
N PRO A 64 23.05 23.26 -17.40
CA PRO A 64 23.58 22.15 -16.60
C PRO A 64 22.51 21.08 -16.28
N VAL A 65 21.22 21.38 -16.49
CA VAL A 65 20.11 20.48 -16.14
C VAL A 65 19.14 20.35 -17.31
N GLY A 66 18.77 19.11 -17.62
CA GLY A 66 17.72 18.81 -18.60
C GLY A 66 16.32 19.11 -18.05
N LEU A 67 15.35 19.29 -18.95
CA LEU A 67 13.94 19.44 -18.62
C LEU A 67 13.19 18.16 -18.98
N GLN A 68 12.62 17.50 -17.97
CA GLN A 68 11.83 16.29 -18.13
C GLN A 68 10.44 16.50 -17.49
N VAL A 69 9.41 15.96 -18.14
CA VAL A 69 8.03 15.99 -17.65
C VAL A 69 7.49 14.57 -17.63
N GLY A 70 6.97 14.15 -16.47
CA GLY A 70 6.34 12.85 -16.28
C GLY A 70 4.91 12.81 -16.81
N HIS A 71 4.45 11.64 -17.24
CA HIS A 71 3.10 11.41 -17.78
C HIS A 71 2.06 11.02 -16.73
N GLY A 72 2.38 11.11 -15.45
CA GLY A 72 1.48 10.80 -14.35
C GLY A 72 1.89 9.59 -13.55
N VAL A 73 0.91 8.94 -12.90
CA VAL A 73 1.10 7.88 -11.93
C VAL A 73 0.18 6.71 -12.25
N ARG A 74 0.58 5.50 -11.87
CA ARG A 74 -0.29 4.32 -11.88
C ARG A 74 -0.20 3.56 -10.57
N PRO A 75 -1.29 2.90 -10.12
CA PRO A 75 -1.21 1.95 -9.02
C PRO A 75 -0.34 0.75 -9.44
N ALA A 76 0.52 0.31 -8.54
CA ALA A 76 1.42 -0.82 -8.77
C ALA A 76 0.98 -2.06 -8.01
N ALA A 77 0.72 -1.91 -6.71
CA ALA A 77 0.35 -3.00 -5.81
C ALA A 77 -0.30 -2.47 -4.54
N THR A 78 -0.85 -3.38 -3.74
CA THR A 78 -1.18 -3.14 -2.34
C THR A 78 -0.35 -4.07 -1.47
N THR A 79 0.34 -3.52 -0.48
CA THR A 79 1.13 -4.28 0.48
C THR A 79 0.47 -4.29 1.84
N ARG A 80 0.55 -5.43 2.53
CA ARG A 80 0.11 -5.55 3.93
C ARG A 80 1.25 -5.22 4.87
N ASP A 81 0.93 -4.45 5.89
CA ASP A 81 1.86 -4.14 6.96
C ASP A 81 1.68 -5.16 8.09
N PHE A 82 2.72 -5.97 8.33
CA PHE A 82 2.73 -7.02 9.35
C PHE A 82 3.31 -6.56 10.68
N THR A 83 3.47 -5.27 10.90
CA THR A 83 3.90 -4.75 12.20
C THR A 83 2.97 -5.21 13.31
N VAL A 84 3.55 -5.50 14.47
CA VAL A 84 2.81 -5.93 15.66
C VAL A 84 2.09 -4.72 16.25
N GLY A 85 0.79 -4.86 16.51
CA GLY A 85 -0.02 -3.85 17.18
C GLY A 85 0.07 -3.94 18.71
N ASN A 86 -0.64 -3.05 19.39
CA ASN A 86 -0.77 -3.08 20.84
C ASN A 86 -1.62 -4.26 21.29
N LEU A 87 -1.20 -4.92 22.37
CA LEU A 87 -1.98 -5.95 23.03
C LEU A 87 -3.09 -5.30 23.85
N GLN A 88 -4.31 -5.80 23.71
CA GLN A 88 -5.45 -5.40 24.52
C GLN A 88 -5.77 -6.50 25.52
N PRO A 89 -5.84 -6.21 26.83
CA PRO A 89 -6.31 -7.17 27.81
C PRO A 89 -7.80 -7.42 27.60
N THR A 90 -8.18 -8.69 27.57
CA THR A 90 -9.57 -9.15 27.55
C THR A 90 -9.79 -10.08 28.74
N ASP A 91 -11.00 -10.10 29.30
CA ASP A 91 -11.33 -10.98 30.42
C ASP A 91 -11.78 -12.38 29.98
N ASN A 92 -11.57 -12.73 28.72
CA ASN A 92 -11.97 -14.01 28.15
C ASN A 92 -10.80 -15.00 28.21
N PRO A 93 -10.96 -16.18 28.85
CA PRO A 93 -9.88 -17.16 29.00
C PRO A 93 -9.46 -17.83 27.68
N LEU A 94 -10.26 -17.72 26.62
CA LEU A 94 -9.94 -18.29 25.30
C LEU A 94 -9.22 -17.31 24.38
N ASP A 95 -9.08 -16.05 24.76
CA ASP A 95 -8.37 -15.06 23.99
C ASP A 95 -6.86 -15.18 24.26
N VAL A 96 -6.10 -15.49 23.24
CA VAL A 96 -4.65 -15.69 23.30
C VAL A 96 -3.95 -14.73 22.36
N ALA A 97 -2.91 -14.08 22.83
CA ALA A 97 -2.08 -13.21 22.00
C ALA A 97 -0.64 -13.72 21.91
N ILE A 98 -0.02 -13.57 20.74
CA ILE A 98 1.39 -13.85 20.56
C ILE A 98 2.18 -12.56 20.77
N GLU A 99 3.09 -12.55 21.73
CA GLU A 99 4.06 -11.49 21.91
C GLU A 99 5.25 -11.73 20.98
N GLY A 100 5.50 -10.79 20.07
CA GLY A 100 6.54 -10.93 19.06
C GLY A 100 6.05 -11.40 17.68
N PRO A 101 6.94 -11.72 16.74
CA PRO A 101 6.59 -12.20 15.40
C PRO A 101 6.11 -13.66 15.45
N GLY A 102 5.11 -13.99 14.65
CA GLY A 102 4.59 -15.37 14.53
C GLY A 102 3.11 -15.40 14.15
N PHE A 103 2.59 -16.62 13.92
CA PHE A 103 1.20 -16.89 13.60
C PHE A 103 0.74 -18.15 14.32
N PHE A 104 -0.55 -18.23 14.63
CA PHE A 104 -1.18 -19.48 15.04
C PHE A 104 -1.37 -20.37 13.83
N MET A 105 -1.05 -21.63 13.97
CA MET A 105 -1.33 -22.65 12.98
C MET A 105 -2.64 -23.34 13.34
N VAL A 106 -3.59 -23.32 12.41
CA VAL A 106 -4.93 -23.91 12.56
C VAL A 106 -5.14 -24.94 11.47
N GLU A 107 -5.69 -26.07 11.84
CA GLU A 107 -6.12 -27.10 10.92
C GLU A 107 -7.57 -26.83 10.51
N ARG A 108 -7.83 -26.84 9.21
CA ARG A 108 -9.18 -26.71 8.67
C ARG A 108 -9.89 -28.07 8.64
N PRO A 109 -11.22 -28.09 8.54
CA PRO A 109 -11.98 -29.35 8.42
C PRO A 109 -11.61 -30.21 7.22
N ASP A 110 -10.99 -29.63 6.21
CA ASP A 110 -10.46 -30.30 5.02
C ASP A 110 -9.06 -30.92 5.21
N GLY A 111 -8.48 -30.80 6.42
CA GLY A 111 -7.12 -31.24 6.76
C GLY A 111 -6.02 -30.30 6.29
N SER A 112 -6.34 -29.15 5.69
CA SER A 112 -5.34 -28.19 5.29
C SER A 112 -4.91 -27.29 6.46
N LEU A 113 -3.62 -26.92 6.49
CA LEU A 113 -3.08 -25.99 7.48
C LEU A 113 -3.29 -24.55 7.03
N ALA A 114 -3.78 -23.72 7.94
CA ALA A 114 -3.91 -22.29 7.76
C ALA A 114 -3.18 -21.53 8.89
N PHE A 115 -2.75 -20.32 8.60
CA PHE A 115 -2.07 -19.46 9.55
C PHE A 115 -2.90 -18.22 9.83
N THR A 116 -3.09 -17.92 11.10
CA THR A 116 -3.81 -16.73 11.55
C THR A 116 -3.06 -16.02 12.66
N ARG A 117 -3.30 -14.74 12.81
CA ARG A 117 -2.84 -13.94 13.95
C ARG A 117 -3.97 -13.64 14.91
N ASP A 118 -5.21 -13.93 14.51
CA ASP A 118 -6.37 -13.77 15.37
C ASP A 118 -6.35 -14.84 16.45
N GLY A 119 -6.34 -14.40 17.71
CA GLY A 119 -6.33 -15.24 18.89
C GLY A 119 -7.68 -15.26 19.62
N SER A 120 -8.74 -14.69 19.05
CA SER A 120 -10.09 -14.75 19.64
C SER A 120 -10.78 -16.07 19.31
N PHE A 121 -10.38 -17.13 20.01
CA PHE A 121 -10.93 -18.46 19.80
C PHE A 121 -12.28 -18.63 20.48
N LYS A 122 -13.18 -19.37 19.84
CA LYS A 122 -14.51 -19.70 20.35
C LYS A 122 -14.71 -21.21 20.32
N LEU A 123 -15.37 -21.75 21.34
CA LEU A 123 -15.80 -23.14 21.33
C LEU A 123 -16.95 -23.31 20.35
N SER A 124 -16.80 -24.29 19.43
CA SER A 124 -17.92 -24.76 18.65
C SER A 124 -18.76 -25.69 19.51
N VAL A 125 -20.06 -25.45 19.54
CA VAL A 125 -21.03 -26.36 20.15
C VAL A 125 -21.58 -27.22 19.00
N GLU A 126 -21.14 -28.46 18.89
CA GLU A 126 -21.79 -29.49 18.08
C GLU A 126 -22.88 -30.17 18.89
#